data_02e44840c5d59d63a03ab4253ec4b9f0
#
_entry.id   02e44840c5d59d63a03ab4253ec4b9f0
#
_cell.length_a   1.000
_cell.length_b   1.000
_cell.length_c   1.000
_cell.angle_alpha   90.00
_cell.angle_beta   90.00
_cell.angle_gamma   90.00
#
_symmetry.space_group_name_H-M   'P 1'
#
loop_
_entity.id
_entity.type
_entity.pdbx_description
1 polymer ?
#
loop_
_entity_poly.entity_id
_entity_poly.type
_entity_poly.pdbx_seq_one_letter_code
_entity_poly.pdbx_strand_id
1 'polypeptide(L)'
;FIKEFNHQRFLRLIEKETQYHDKGGNNPIFQSYYKKYYTPELPACWMLGEILSFGAWSKVFFNLRHGVDKLAIAKKFNMPHYKVLQSWLHASCFTRNLCAHHAMICFKNFHITPIKPVNWASNEQKIFDKQHTVFLQATIVQFLLKSASPNTKLAPLFTKLFNQYPSISIAKMGFDAGWENHEVW
;
A
#
# COMPACT_ATOMS: atom_id res chain seq x y z
N PHE A 1 -10.91 6.32 16.18
CA PHE A 1 -9.44 6.41 16.19
C PHE A 1 -8.91 6.10 17.60
N ILE A 2 -7.62 5.73 17.70
CA ILE A 2 -6.92 5.61 18.98
C ILE A 2 -6.74 6.98 19.63
N LYS A 3 -6.47 7.02 20.95
CA LYS A 3 -6.37 8.30 21.70
C LYS A 3 -5.22 9.19 21.22
N GLU A 4 -4.13 8.58 20.79
CA GLU A 4 -2.90 9.26 20.32
C GLU A 4 -3.04 9.84 18.91
N PHE A 5 -4.14 9.54 18.19
CA PHE A 5 -4.35 10.06 16.85
C PHE A 5 -4.66 11.55 16.89
N ASN A 6 -3.81 12.35 16.26
CA ASN A 6 -4.04 13.79 16.13
C ASN A 6 -5.09 14.07 15.05
N HIS A 7 -6.36 14.02 15.45
CA HIS A 7 -7.51 14.20 14.57
C HIS A 7 -7.52 15.60 13.93
N GLN A 8 -7.17 16.64 14.67
CA GLN A 8 -7.12 18.01 14.13
C GLN A 8 -6.07 18.15 13.01
N ARG A 9 -4.89 17.54 13.19
CA ARG A 9 -3.88 17.53 12.13
C ARG A 9 -4.37 16.80 10.88
N PHE A 10 -5.14 15.75 11.06
CA PHE A 10 -5.73 15.00 9.93
C PHE A 10 -6.81 15.83 9.22
N LEU A 11 -7.67 16.52 9.95
CA LEU A 11 -8.66 17.43 9.36
C LEU A 11 -7.99 18.56 8.56
N ARG A 12 -6.97 19.21 9.12
CA ARG A 12 -6.18 20.21 8.39
C ARG A 12 -5.53 19.66 7.10
N LEU A 13 -5.10 18.39 7.11
CA LEU A 13 -4.62 17.76 5.89
C LEU A 13 -5.74 17.65 4.85
N ILE A 14 -6.93 17.22 5.26
CA ILE A 14 -8.08 17.13 4.36
C ILE A 14 -8.44 18.51 3.82
N GLU A 15 -8.57 19.52 4.66
CA GLU A 15 -8.87 20.90 4.26
C GLU A 15 -7.87 21.41 3.21
N LYS A 16 -6.58 21.16 3.43
CA LYS A 16 -5.52 21.51 2.50
C LYS A 16 -5.65 20.77 1.16
N GLU A 17 -5.79 19.45 1.20
CA GLU A 17 -5.84 18.63 -0.02
C GLU A 17 -7.13 18.84 -0.82
N THR A 18 -8.24 19.13 -0.15
CA THR A 18 -9.52 19.49 -0.81
C THR A 18 -9.59 20.94 -1.25
N GLN A 19 -8.60 21.75 -0.87
CA GLN A 19 -8.60 23.20 -1.07
C GLN A 19 -9.91 23.84 -0.57
N TYR A 20 -10.35 23.42 0.63
CA TYR A 20 -11.63 23.83 1.22
C TYR A 20 -11.81 25.35 1.25
N HIS A 21 -10.79 26.09 1.71
CA HIS A 21 -10.84 27.56 1.83
C HIS A 21 -10.99 28.26 0.47
N ASP A 22 -10.51 27.62 -0.62
CA ASP A 22 -10.64 28.12 -1.99
C ASP A 22 -11.80 27.44 -2.75
N LYS A 23 -12.76 26.87 -2.01
CA LYS A 23 -13.93 26.16 -2.57
C LYS A 23 -13.58 25.15 -3.66
N GLY A 24 -12.53 24.38 -3.42
CA GLY A 24 -12.05 23.33 -4.33
C GLY A 24 -10.91 23.76 -5.26
N GLY A 25 -10.49 25.04 -5.20
CA GLY A 25 -9.35 25.55 -5.97
C GLY A 25 -9.41 25.16 -7.44
N ASN A 26 -8.36 24.52 -7.95
CA ASN A 26 -8.28 24.05 -9.34
C ASN A 26 -8.82 22.62 -9.56
N ASN A 27 -9.36 21.96 -8.54
CA ASN A 27 -9.90 20.61 -8.69
C ASN A 27 -11.39 20.63 -9.04
N PRO A 28 -11.77 20.22 -10.28
CA PRO A 28 -13.16 20.29 -10.75
C PRO A 28 -14.16 19.52 -9.89
N ILE A 29 -13.71 18.40 -9.29
CA ILE A 29 -14.54 17.53 -8.44
C ILE A 29 -14.95 18.30 -7.18
N PHE A 30 -13.98 18.93 -6.50
CA PHE A 30 -14.25 19.71 -5.29
C PHE A 30 -14.91 21.04 -5.57
N GLN A 31 -14.59 21.70 -6.68
CA GLN A 31 -15.35 22.88 -7.13
C GLN A 31 -16.83 22.56 -7.29
N SER A 32 -17.14 21.44 -7.97
CA SER A 32 -18.53 20.99 -8.15
C SER A 32 -19.20 20.67 -6.81
N TYR A 33 -18.48 20.01 -5.93
CA TYR A 33 -18.98 19.69 -4.59
C TYR A 33 -19.31 20.98 -3.80
N TYR A 34 -18.37 21.91 -3.67
CA TYR A 34 -18.56 23.13 -2.87
C TYR A 34 -19.50 24.15 -3.51
N LYS A 35 -19.79 24.05 -4.82
CA LYS A 35 -20.89 24.83 -5.45
C LYS A 35 -22.26 24.31 -5.04
N LYS A 36 -22.37 23.01 -4.77
CA LYS A 36 -23.67 22.34 -4.54
C LYS A 36 -23.98 22.16 -3.05
N TYR A 37 -22.96 21.95 -2.22
CA TYR A 37 -23.13 21.59 -0.81
C TYR A 37 -22.41 22.58 0.11
N TYR A 38 -23.15 23.13 1.07
CA TYR A 38 -22.61 23.95 2.15
C TYR A 38 -22.32 23.12 3.41
N THR A 39 -23.06 22.04 3.58
CA THR A 39 -22.94 21.10 4.70
C THR A 39 -23.03 19.66 4.17
N PRO A 40 -22.15 18.76 4.64
CA PRO A 40 -21.02 19.02 5.56
C PRO A 40 -19.90 19.82 4.90
N GLU A 41 -19.09 20.51 5.70
CA GLU A 41 -17.96 21.33 5.22
C GLU A 41 -16.89 20.50 4.50
N LEU A 42 -16.70 19.26 4.93
CA LEU A 42 -15.75 18.34 4.31
C LEU A 42 -16.46 17.37 3.36
N PRO A 43 -15.86 17.05 2.22
CA PRO A 43 -16.43 16.13 1.27
C PRO A 43 -16.52 14.71 1.83
N ALA A 44 -17.36 13.90 1.23
CA ALA A 44 -17.54 12.51 1.61
C ALA A 44 -16.22 11.71 1.50
N CYS A 45 -16.04 10.73 2.39
CA CYS A 45 -14.76 10.01 2.53
C CYS A 45 -14.30 9.30 1.25
N TRP A 46 -15.22 8.85 0.37
CA TRP A 46 -14.83 8.24 -0.90
C TRP A 46 -14.19 9.25 -1.87
N MET A 47 -14.59 10.53 -1.82
CA MET A 47 -13.96 11.59 -2.60
C MET A 47 -12.52 11.84 -2.15
N LEU A 48 -12.23 11.62 -0.86
CA LEU A 48 -10.87 11.71 -0.32
C LEU A 48 -9.93 10.63 -0.87
N GLY A 49 -10.51 9.52 -1.37
CA GLY A 49 -9.76 8.44 -2.02
C GLY A 49 -8.93 8.93 -3.22
N GLU A 50 -9.43 9.93 -3.93
CA GLU A 50 -8.80 10.47 -5.13
C GLU A 50 -7.62 11.41 -4.84
N ILE A 51 -7.55 12.00 -3.65
CA ILE A 51 -6.58 13.05 -3.34
C ILE A 51 -5.59 12.69 -2.25
N LEU A 52 -6.03 11.90 -1.27
CA LEU A 52 -5.12 11.53 -0.18
C LEU A 52 -4.09 10.51 -0.66
N SER A 53 -2.84 10.77 -0.31
CA SER A 53 -1.75 9.85 -0.65
C SER A 53 -1.94 8.48 0.00
N PHE A 54 -1.37 7.44 -0.61
CA PHE A 54 -1.36 6.09 -0.03
C PHE A 54 -0.78 6.08 1.40
N GLY A 55 0.22 6.93 1.67
CA GLY A 55 0.77 7.09 3.02
C GLY A 55 -0.23 7.68 4.02
N ALA A 56 -1.10 8.60 3.59
CA ALA A 56 -2.16 9.14 4.44
C ALA A 56 -3.17 8.04 4.80
N TRP A 57 -3.63 7.26 3.83
CA TRP A 57 -4.54 6.14 4.05
C TRP A 57 -3.93 5.04 4.92
N SER A 58 -2.65 4.71 4.71
CA SER A 58 -1.92 3.79 5.58
C SER A 58 -1.91 4.25 7.05
N LYS A 59 -1.69 5.56 7.28
CA LYS A 59 -1.76 6.16 8.62
C LYS A 59 -3.18 6.16 9.20
N VAL A 60 -4.20 6.41 8.38
CA VAL A 60 -5.60 6.29 8.81
C VAL A 60 -5.89 4.88 9.30
N PHE A 61 -5.54 3.86 8.50
CA PHE A 61 -5.73 2.46 8.90
C PHE A 61 -4.96 2.12 10.17
N PHE A 62 -3.69 2.58 10.28
CA PHE A 62 -2.87 2.38 11.49
C PHE A 62 -3.58 2.88 12.74
N ASN A 63 -4.21 4.04 12.67
CA ASN A 63 -4.79 4.76 13.81
C ASN A 63 -6.27 4.45 14.05
N LEU A 64 -6.92 3.59 13.27
CA LEU A 64 -8.25 3.07 13.60
C LEU A 64 -8.20 2.35 14.96
N ARG A 65 -9.29 2.45 15.75
CA ARG A 65 -9.40 1.69 16.99
C ARG A 65 -9.24 0.20 16.72
N HIS A 66 -8.57 -0.48 17.61
CA HIS A 66 -8.51 -1.94 17.60
C HIS A 66 -9.91 -2.50 17.82
N GLY A 67 -10.37 -3.34 16.92
CA GLY A 67 -11.71 -3.88 17.01
C GLY A 67 -12.17 -4.60 15.74
N VAL A 68 -13.48 -4.85 15.71
CA VAL A 68 -14.14 -5.65 14.67
C VAL A 68 -13.92 -5.05 13.28
N ASP A 69 -14.03 -3.74 13.14
CA ASP A 69 -13.92 -3.06 11.83
C ASP A 69 -12.52 -3.19 11.24
N LYS A 70 -11.49 -2.98 12.05
CA LYS A 70 -10.09 -3.10 11.60
C LYS A 70 -9.75 -4.53 11.21
N LEU A 71 -10.30 -5.51 11.93
CA LEU A 71 -10.16 -6.92 11.58
C LEU A 71 -10.97 -7.27 10.32
N ALA A 72 -12.18 -6.72 10.16
CA ALA A 72 -12.99 -6.92 8.98
C ALA A 72 -12.30 -6.39 7.71
N ILE A 73 -11.64 -5.23 7.79
CA ILE A 73 -10.82 -4.71 6.70
C ILE A 73 -9.68 -5.69 6.38
N ALA A 74 -8.95 -6.16 7.38
CA ALA A 74 -7.84 -7.10 7.17
C ALA A 74 -8.32 -8.41 6.50
N LYS A 75 -9.48 -8.94 6.89
CA LYS A 75 -10.09 -10.13 6.29
C LYS A 75 -10.40 -9.95 4.80
N LYS A 76 -10.81 -8.74 4.36
CA LYS A 76 -11.03 -8.45 2.93
C LYS A 76 -9.76 -8.56 2.10
N PHE A 77 -8.60 -8.40 2.72
CA PHE A 77 -7.27 -8.62 2.11
C PHE A 77 -6.73 -10.04 2.39
N ASN A 78 -7.57 -10.98 2.82
CA ASN A 78 -7.18 -12.34 3.19
C ASN A 78 -6.05 -12.39 4.25
N MET A 79 -5.99 -11.35 5.11
CA MET A 79 -5.01 -11.27 6.18
C MET A 79 -5.54 -11.88 7.48
N PRO A 80 -4.74 -12.69 8.19
CA PRO A 80 -5.18 -13.36 9.43
C PRO A 80 -5.39 -12.35 10.56
N HIS A 81 -4.66 -11.25 10.54
CA HIS A 81 -4.71 -10.24 11.58
C HIS A 81 -4.39 -8.84 11.02
N TYR A 82 -5.03 -7.80 11.55
CA TYR A 82 -4.84 -6.42 11.09
C TYR A 82 -3.40 -5.91 11.25
N LYS A 83 -2.62 -6.41 12.22
CA LYS A 83 -1.20 -6.05 12.38
C LYS A 83 -0.37 -6.47 11.17
N VAL A 84 -0.69 -7.61 10.56
CA VAL A 84 -0.03 -8.07 9.33
C VAL A 84 -0.33 -7.08 8.20
N LEU A 85 -1.61 -6.80 7.93
CA LEU A 85 -2.00 -5.82 6.91
C LEU A 85 -1.35 -4.45 7.15
N GLN A 86 -1.35 -3.98 8.40
CA GLN A 86 -0.74 -2.71 8.78
C GLN A 86 0.76 -2.65 8.45
N SER A 87 1.51 -3.70 8.74
CA SER A 87 2.93 -3.76 8.42
C SER A 87 3.19 -3.82 6.91
N TRP A 88 2.32 -4.51 6.16
CA TRP A 88 2.41 -4.62 4.70
C TRP A 88 2.05 -3.31 4.00
N LEU A 89 1.02 -2.60 4.47
CA LEU A 89 0.71 -1.26 3.95
C LEU A 89 1.86 -0.28 4.21
N HIS A 90 2.51 -0.37 5.37
CA HIS A 90 3.68 0.45 5.68
C HIS A 90 4.86 0.14 4.75
N ALA A 91 5.18 -1.13 4.54
CA ALA A 91 6.24 -1.56 3.63
C ALA A 91 5.94 -1.15 2.17
N SER A 92 4.69 -1.34 1.72
CA SER A 92 4.26 -0.93 0.38
C SER A 92 4.33 0.59 0.20
N CYS A 93 3.95 1.37 1.22
CA CYS A 93 4.06 2.83 1.20
C CYS A 93 5.53 3.28 1.04
N PHE A 94 6.43 2.66 1.78
CA PHE A 94 7.87 2.94 1.68
C PHE A 94 8.41 2.61 0.28
N THR A 95 8.11 1.42 -0.23
CA THR A 95 8.53 0.98 -1.58
C THR A 95 7.99 1.91 -2.66
N ARG A 96 6.68 2.24 -2.60
CA ARG A 96 6.04 3.19 -3.52
C ARG A 96 6.73 4.55 -3.50
N ASN A 97 7.10 5.05 -2.33
CA ASN A 97 7.77 6.34 -2.22
C ASN A 97 9.17 6.31 -2.82
N LEU A 98 9.93 5.22 -2.63
CA LEU A 98 11.21 5.04 -3.31
C LEU A 98 11.05 5.09 -4.84
N CYS A 99 10.06 4.37 -5.38
CA CYS A 99 9.78 4.39 -6.82
C CYS A 99 9.35 5.78 -7.30
N ALA A 100 8.48 6.46 -6.57
CA ALA A 100 7.99 7.79 -6.92
C ALA A 100 9.08 8.87 -6.91
N HIS A 101 10.12 8.68 -6.10
CA HIS A 101 11.29 9.55 -6.05
C HIS A 101 12.45 9.05 -6.94
N HIS A 102 12.18 8.12 -7.86
CA HIS A 102 13.17 7.53 -8.78
C HIS A 102 14.41 6.97 -8.07
N ALA A 103 14.25 6.53 -6.82
CA ALA A 103 15.33 5.90 -6.09
C ALA A 103 15.64 4.51 -6.67
N MET A 104 16.91 4.17 -6.74
CA MET A 104 17.33 2.82 -7.12
C MET A 104 16.86 1.82 -6.08
N ILE A 105 16.02 0.85 -6.49
CA ILE A 105 15.51 -0.23 -5.64
C ILE A 105 16.21 -1.56 -5.87
N CYS A 106 16.83 -1.76 -7.06
CA CYS A 106 17.64 -2.94 -7.33
C CYS A 106 18.77 -3.06 -6.29
N PHE A 107 18.95 -4.25 -5.72
CA PHE A 107 19.94 -4.55 -4.69
C PHE A 107 19.82 -3.73 -3.40
N LYS A 108 18.71 -2.98 -3.24
CA LYS A 108 18.46 -2.21 -2.02
C LYS A 108 18.18 -3.15 -0.86
N ASN A 109 18.82 -2.88 0.28
CA ASN A 109 18.48 -3.49 1.55
C ASN A 109 17.29 -2.73 2.17
N PHE A 110 16.13 -3.37 2.24
CA PHE A 110 14.91 -2.79 2.81
C PHE A 110 14.90 -2.95 4.32
N HIS A 111 14.95 -1.85 5.06
CA HIS A 111 14.95 -1.88 6.54
C HIS A 111 13.55 -2.11 7.12
N ILE A 112 12.48 -1.84 6.35
CA ILE A 112 11.12 -2.11 6.80
C ILE A 112 10.80 -3.58 6.52
N THR A 113 10.71 -4.36 7.60
CA THR A 113 10.42 -5.80 7.55
C THR A 113 8.94 -6.05 7.78
N PRO A 114 8.21 -6.55 6.78
CA PRO A 114 6.81 -6.92 6.92
C PRO A 114 6.61 -8.11 7.85
N ILE A 115 5.53 -8.10 8.62
CA ILE A 115 5.18 -9.21 9.51
C ILE A 115 4.79 -10.42 8.68
N LYS A 116 5.38 -11.58 8.99
CA LYS A 116 5.10 -12.89 8.39
C LYS A 116 3.72 -13.38 8.83
N PRO A 117 2.81 -13.74 7.89
CA PRO A 117 1.53 -14.34 8.25
C PRO A 117 1.71 -15.76 8.80
N VAL A 118 1.06 -16.06 9.90
CA VAL A 118 1.20 -17.38 10.57
C VAL A 118 0.41 -18.50 9.88
N ASN A 119 -0.60 -18.16 9.09
CA ASN A 119 -1.51 -19.09 8.42
C ASN A 119 -1.10 -19.42 6.97
N TRP A 120 0.04 -18.94 6.50
CA TRP A 120 0.55 -19.29 5.18
C TRP A 120 1.17 -20.68 5.17
N ALA A 121 1.09 -21.37 4.03
CA ALA A 121 1.75 -22.63 3.82
C ALA A 121 3.27 -22.51 3.99
N SER A 122 3.94 -23.61 4.34
CA SER A 122 5.37 -23.60 4.65
C SER A 122 6.25 -23.11 3.50
N ASN A 123 5.87 -23.41 2.25
CA ASN A 123 6.55 -22.90 1.05
C ASN A 123 6.40 -21.40 0.88
N GLU A 124 5.20 -20.84 1.14
CA GLU A 124 4.94 -19.41 1.10
C GLU A 124 5.64 -18.67 2.24
N GLN A 125 5.78 -19.32 3.38
CA GLN A 125 6.52 -18.76 4.51
C GLN A 125 8.01 -18.54 4.21
N LYS A 126 8.62 -19.34 3.33
CA LYS A 126 10.02 -19.19 2.89
C LYS A 126 10.28 -17.87 2.15
N ILE A 127 9.25 -17.25 1.57
CA ILE A 127 9.34 -15.91 0.97
C ILE A 127 9.89 -14.91 1.99
N PHE A 128 9.53 -15.06 3.28
CA PHE A 128 9.97 -14.18 4.34
C PHE A 128 11.42 -14.43 4.81
N ASP A 129 12.08 -15.47 4.36
CA ASP A 129 13.51 -15.67 4.62
C ASP A 129 14.35 -14.63 3.84
N LYS A 130 13.73 -13.98 2.83
CA LYS A 130 14.32 -12.93 2.00
C LYS A 130 13.88 -11.51 2.42
N GLN A 131 13.87 -11.25 3.72
CA GLN A 131 13.22 -10.10 4.36
C GLN A 131 13.58 -8.72 3.79
N HIS A 132 14.81 -8.54 3.36
CA HIS A 132 15.34 -7.23 2.98
C HIS A 132 15.44 -7.02 1.46
N THR A 133 14.75 -7.85 0.68
CA THR A 133 14.91 -7.87 -0.78
C THR A 133 13.75 -7.21 -1.53
N VAL A 134 14.00 -6.85 -2.77
CA VAL A 134 12.96 -6.40 -3.72
C VAL A 134 11.88 -7.47 -3.90
N PHE A 135 12.28 -8.75 -3.94
CA PHE A 135 11.35 -9.87 -4.11
C PHE A 135 10.25 -9.88 -3.05
N LEU A 136 10.59 -9.75 -1.77
CA LEU A 136 9.58 -9.70 -0.71
C LEU A 136 8.66 -8.49 -0.87
N GLN A 137 9.20 -7.31 -1.18
CA GLN A 137 8.39 -6.11 -1.36
C GLN A 137 7.43 -6.26 -2.54
N ALA A 138 7.90 -6.78 -3.66
CA ALA A 138 7.08 -7.04 -4.85
C ALA A 138 6.00 -8.11 -4.58
N THR A 139 6.33 -9.17 -3.84
CA THR A 139 5.39 -10.22 -3.44
C THR A 139 4.25 -9.67 -2.57
N ILE A 140 4.57 -8.79 -1.63
CA ILE A 140 3.55 -8.12 -0.80
C ILE A 140 2.62 -7.27 -1.65
N VAL A 141 3.18 -6.48 -2.58
CA VAL A 141 2.37 -5.67 -3.50
C VAL A 141 1.48 -6.55 -4.36
N GLN A 142 2.01 -7.65 -4.93
CA GLN A 142 1.22 -8.60 -5.72
C GLN A 142 0.06 -9.19 -4.90
N PHE A 143 0.32 -9.59 -3.67
CA PHE A 143 -0.72 -10.12 -2.78
C PHE A 143 -1.83 -9.11 -2.51
N LEU A 144 -1.48 -7.88 -2.18
CA LEU A 144 -2.46 -6.81 -1.94
C LEU A 144 -3.24 -6.48 -3.22
N LEU A 145 -2.59 -6.52 -4.38
CA LEU A 145 -3.24 -6.32 -5.68
C LEU A 145 -4.27 -7.40 -5.99
N LYS A 146 -4.04 -8.66 -5.62
CA LYS A 146 -5.04 -9.73 -5.82
C LYS A 146 -6.39 -9.38 -5.17
N SER A 147 -6.37 -8.68 -4.03
CA SER A 147 -7.60 -8.26 -3.35
C SER A 147 -8.25 -7.01 -3.98
N ALA A 148 -7.45 -6.10 -4.52
CA ALA A 148 -7.92 -4.83 -5.08
C ALA A 148 -8.24 -4.94 -6.58
N SER A 149 -7.45 -5.72 -7.33
CA SER A 149 -7.56 -5.90 -8.79
C SER A 149 -7.14 -7.35 -9.14
N PRO A 150 -8.04 -8.33 -9.04
CA PRO A 150 -7.72 -9.75 -9.15
C PRO A 150 -7.05 -10.16 -10.46
N ASN A 151 -7.29 -9.41 -11.53
CA ASN A 151 -6.75 -9.68 -12.85
C ASN A 151 -5.35 -9.09 -13.07
N THR A 152 -4.85 -8.27 -12.14
CA THR A 152 -3.54 -7.64 -12.26
C THR A 152 -2.44 -8.59 -11.76
N LYS A 153 -1.54 -8.97 -12.67
CA LYS A 153 -0.38 -9.81 -12.39
C LYS A 153 0.90 -9.05 -12.67
N LEU A 154 1.79 -9.02 -11.69
CA LEU A 154 3.11 -8.38 -11.85
C LEU A 154 4.16 -9.31 -12.44
N ALA A 155 3.98 -10.64 -12.33
CA ALA A 155 4.94 -11.61 -12.83
C ALA A 155 5.31 -11.38 -14.32
N PRO A 156 4.36 -11.20 -15.25
CA PRO A 156 4.72 -10.96 -16.65
C PRO A 156 5.54 -9.67 -16.86
N LEU A 157 5.29 -8.64 -16.02
CA LEU A 157 6.04 -7.38 -16.09
C LEU A 157 7.49 -7.57 -15.61
N PHE A 158 7.68 -8.29 -14.52
CA PHE A 158 9.01 -8.64 -14.01
C PHE A 158 9.78 -9.53 -15.00
N THR A 159 9.13 -10.55 -15.54
CA THR A 159 9.76 -11.46 -16.54
C THR A 159 10.20 -10.66 -17.78
N LYS A 160 9.34 -9.77 -18.29
CA LYS A 160 9.70 -8.89 -19.41
C LYS A 160 10.91 -8.01 -19.08
N LEU A 161 10.91 -7.40 -17.89
CA LEU A 161 11.99 -6.53 -17.42
C LEU A 161 13.31 -7.30 -17.31
N PHE A 162 13.29 -8.50 -16.72
CA PHE A 162 14.49 -9.33 -16.53
C PHE A 162 15.06 -9.82 -17.85
N ASN A 163 14.20 -10.16 -18.81
CA ASN A 163 14.62 -10.52 -20.17
C ASN A 163 15.25 -9.34 -20.93
N GLN A 164 14.78 -8.12 -20.66
CA GLN A 164 15.35 -6.91 -21.26
C GLN A 164 16.74 -6.58 -20.70
N TYR A 165 17.01 -6.96 -19.46
CA TYR A 165 18.28 -6.67 -18.76
C TYR A 165 18.94 -7.93 -18.20
N PRO A 166 19.38 -8.88 -19.04
CA PRO A 166 19.88 -10.18 -18.61
C PRO A 166 21.19 -10.14 -17.81
N SER A 167 21.91 -9.03 -17.89
CA SER A 167 23.14 -8.83 -17.10
C SER A 167 22.87 -8.55 -15.61
N ILE A 168 21.63 -8.22 -15.25
CA ILE A 168 21.27 -7.93 -13.87
C ILE A 168 20.96 -9.24 -13.13
N SER A 169 21.69 -9.50 -12.05
CA SER A 169 21.45 -10.69 -11.22
C SER A 169 20.15 -10.57 -10.43
N ILE A 170 19.08 -11.22 -10.91
CA ILE A 170 17.79 -11.24 -10.22
C ILE A 170 17.88 -12.01 -8.88
N ALA A 171 18.77 -13.00 -8.77
CA ALA A 171 19.00 -13.73 -7.52
C ALA A 171 19.46 -12.81 -6.37
N LYS A 172 20.31 -11.80 -6.68
CA LYS A 172 20.72 -10.80 -5.68
C LYS A 172 19.58 -9.88 -5.22
N MET A 173 18.48 -9.82 -5.98
CA MET A 173 17.25 -9.11 -5.60
C MET A 173 16.24 -10.02 -4.89
N GLY A 174 16.59 -11.30 -4.68
CA GLY A 174 15.78 -12.28 -3.98
C GLY A 174 14.90 -13.17 -4.88
N PHE A 175 14.94 -13.00 -6.22
CA PHE A 175 14.19 -13.83 -7.15
C PHE A 175 14.99 -15.11 -7.46
N ASP A 176 14.54 -16.23 -6.91
CA ASP A 176 15.12 -17.55 -7.22
C ASP A 176 14.56 -18.12 -8.53
N ALA A 177 15.17 -19.19 -9.02
CA ALA A 177 14.60 -19.92 -10.15
C ALA A 177 13.18 -20.42 -9.81
N GLY A 178 12.22 -20.14 -10.70
CA GLY A 178 10.83 -20.54 -10.52
C GLY A 178 10.05 -19.68 -9.50
N TRP A 179 10.52 -18.48 -9.20
CA TRP A 179 9.83 -17.55 -8.29
C TRP A 179 8.38 -17.25 -8.70
N GLU A 180 8.08 -17.28 -10.00
CA GLU A 180 6.75 -17.10 -10.57
C GLU A 180 5.77 -18.23 -10.24
N ASN A 181 6.26 -19.39 -9.80
CA ASN A 181 5.44 -20.55 -9.46
C ASN A 181 4.90 -20.49 -8.02
N HIS A 182 5.28 -19.50 -7.23
CA HIS A 182 4.65 -19.31 -5.94
C HIS A 182 3.18 -18.88 -6.11
N GLU A 183 2.30 -19.41 -5.28
CA GLU A 183 0.84 -19.16 -5.35
C GLU A 183 0.45 -17.67 -5.33
N VAL A 184 1.30 -16.86 -4.75
CA VAL A 184 1.08 -15.39 -4.68
C VAL A 184 1.21 -14.74 -6.06
N TRP A 185 2.05 -15.27 -6.95
CA TRP A 185 2.35 -14.70 -8.27
C TRP A 185 1.46 -15.28 -9.37
#